data_f6e34746f724f5e1a8f1ec7035a64ded
#
_entry.id   f6e34746f724f5e1a8f1ec7035a64ded
#
_cell.length_a   1.000
_cell.length_b   1.000
_cell.length_c   1.000
_cell.angle_alpha   90.00
_cell.angle_beta   90.00
_cell.angle_gamma   90.00
#
_symmetry.space_group_name_H-M   'P 1'
#
loop_
_entity.id
_entity.type
_entity.pdbx_description
1 polymer ?
#
loop_
_entity_poly.entity_id
_entity_poly.type
_entity_poly.pdbx_seq_one_letter_code
_entity_poly.pdbx_strand_id
1 'polypeptide(L)'
;MQHRENILALENWLSCQIIGQEKLVNRLLIALLADGHLLVEGAPGLAKTKAIKTLAEGIEGDFHRIQFTPDLLPSDITGTEIYRAQEGTFEFQQGPIFHNLILADEINRAPAKVQSALLEGMGERQVSFGRQTFTLPDLFLVMATQNPI
;
A
#
# COMPACT_ATOMS: atom_id res chain seq x y z
N MET A 1 0.33 21.09 19.40
CA MET A 1 -0.44 22.05 18.61
C MET A 1 -0.04 22.06 17.14
N GLN A 2 1.23 22.15 16.84
CA GLN A 2 1.70 22.18 15.43
C GLN A 2 1.32 20.96 14.60
N HIS A 3 1.36 19.78 15.20
CA HIS A 3 0.96 18.54 14.49
C HIS A 3 -0.52 18.53 14.11
N ARG A 4 -1.38 19.05 14.99
CA ARG A 4 -2.81 19.18 14.69
C ARG A 4 -3.05 20.13 13.53
N GLU A 5 -2.36 21.25 13.51
CA GLU A 5 -2.47 22.25 12.44
C GLU A 5 -2.02 21.67 11.11
N ASN A 6 -0.93 20.89 11.11
CA ASN A 6 -0.43 20.23 9.92
C ASN A 6 -1.43 19.19 9.37
N ILE A 7 -2.09 18.43 10.25
CA ILE A 7 -3.10 17.45 9.87
C ILE A 7 -4.32 18.14 9.27
N LEU A 8 -4.78 19.22 9.90
CA LEU A 8 -5.92 20.00 9.38
C LEU A 8 -5.59 20.65 8.03
N ALA A 9 -4.37 21.13 7.87
CA ALA A 9 -3.91 21.68 6.61
C ALA A 9 -3.88 20.60 5.51
N LEU A 10 -3.41 19.41 5.83
CA LEU A 10 -3.42 18.27 4.91
C LEU A 10 -4.85 17.87 4.52
N GLU A 11 -5.75 17.78 5.49
CA GLU A 11 -7.17 17.46 5.24
C GLU A 11 -7.81 18.49 4.31
N ASN A 12 -7.60 19.78 4.57
CA ASN A 12 -8.13 20.84 3.74
C ASN A 12 -7.57 20.78 2.32
N TRP A 13 -6.27 20.56 2.19
CA TRP A 13 -5.63 20.43 0.88
C TRP A 13 -6.16 19.25 0.09
N LEU A 14 -6.31 18.09 0.74
CA LEU A 14 -6.88 16.89 0.10
C LEU A 14 -8.33 17.13 -0.35
N SER A 15 -9.12 17.78 0.48
CA SER A 15 -10.52 18.10 0.15
C SER A 15 -10.64 19.03 -1.06
N CYS A 16 -9.66 19.92 -1.27
CA CYS A 16 -9.58 20.76 -2.44
C CYS A 16 -9.15 20.00 -3.70
N GLN A 17 -8.28 19.01 -3.55
CA GLN A 17 -7.79 18.19 -4.67
C GLN A 17 -8.80 17.13 -5.10
N ILE A 18 -9.59 16.64 -4.16
CA ILE A 18 -10.51 15.51 -4.38
C ILE A 18 -11.93 15.96 -4.03
N ILE A 19 -12.72 16.25 -5.05
CA ILE A 19 -14.08 16.72 -4.87
C ILE A 19 -15.04 15.53 -4.83
N GLY A 20 -15.96 15.54 -3.86
CA GLY A 20 -17.03 14.55 -3.76
C GLY A 20 -16.62 13.24 -3.06
N GLN A 21 -15.43 13.18 -2.48
CA GLN A 21 -14.94 11.98 -1.77
C GLN A 21 -14.50 12.29 -0.33
N GLU A 22 -15.24 13.13 0.35
CA GLU A 22 -14.92 13.58 1.71
C GLU A 22 -14.82 12.43 2.70
N LYS A 23 -15.71 11.45 2.60
CA LYS A 23 -15.72 10.29 3.47
C LYS A 23 -14.45 9.44 3.28
N LEU A 24 -14.05 9.22 2.03
CA LEU A 24 -12.84 8.46 1.71
C LEU A 24 -11.58 9.17 2.22
N VAL A 25 -11.48 10.48 1.99
CA VAL A 25 -10.36 11.29 2.49
C VAL A 25 -10.28 11.20 4.02
N ASN A 26 -11.42 11.35 4.70
CA ASN A 26 -11.47 11.25 6.16
C ASN A 26 -11.00 9.88 6.65
N ARG A 27 -11.45 8.80 6.02
CA ARG A 27 -11.05 7.43 6.38
C ARG A 27 -9.57 7.17 6.13
N LEU A 28 -9.03 7.69 5.04
CA LEU A 28 -7.59 7.58 4.75
C LEU A 28 -6.76 8.27 5.82
N LEU A 29 -7.15 9.46 6.24
CA LEU A 29 -6.45 10.19 7.30
C LEU A 29 -6.54 9.47 8.64
N ILE A 30 -7.70 8.91 8.98
CA ILE A 30 -7.87 8.11 10.19
C ILE A 30 -6.93 6.89 10.16
N ALA A 31 -6.89 6.17 9.04
CA ALA A 31 -6.02 5.01 8.89
C ALA A 31 -4.53 5.40 9.03
N LEU A 32 -4.15 6.51 8.43
CA LEU A 32 -2.78 7.03 8.52
C LEU A 32 -2.39 7.36 9.96
N LEU A 33 -3.25 8.08 10.67
CA LEU A 33 -3.00 8.50 12.05
C LEU A 33 -3.04 7.34 13.04
N ALA A 34 -3.88 6.35 12.77
CA ALA A 34 -4.00 5.15 13.60
C ALA A 34 -2.94 4.10 13.28
N ASP A 35 -2.06 4.37 12.32
CA ASP A 35 -1.05 3.42 11.84
C ASP A 35 -1.69 2.11 11.35
N GLY A 36 -2.82 2.23 10.70
CA GLY A 36 -3.61 1.11 10.20
C GLY A 36 -3.70 1.09 8.68
N HIS A 37 -4.67 0.34 8.20
CA HIS A 37 -4.93 0.15 6.78
C HIS A 37 -6.42 0.35 6.49
N LEU A 38 -6.78 0.38 5.20
CA LEU A 38 -8.14 0.65 4.78
C LEU A 38 -8.60 -0.38 3.75
N LEU A 39 -9.78 -0.95 3.98
CA LEU A 39 -10.46 -1.79 2.98
C LEU A 39 -11.66 -1.02 2.45
N VAL A 40 -11.73 -0.88 1.13
CA VAL A 40 -12.81 -0.18 0.45
C VAL A 40 -13.56 -1.15 -0.44
N GLU A 41 -14.83 -1.34 -0.15
CA GLU A 41 -15.73 -2.13 -0.99
C GLU A 41 -16.50 -1.21 -1.94
N GLY A 42 -16.76 -1.70 -3.13
CA GLY A 42 -17.53 -0.99 -4.14
C GLY A 42 -16.90 -1.06 -5.52
N ALA A 43 -17.57 -0.43 -6.49
CA ALA A 43 -17.08 -0.41 -7.86
C ALA A 43 -15.69 0.21 -7.95
N PRO A 44 -14.77 -0.37 -8.75
CA PRO A 44 -13.47 0.25 -8.98
C PRO A 44 -13.68 1.62 -9.59
N GLY A 45 -12.94 2.61 -9.08
CA GLY A 45 -13.09 3.97 -9.56
C GLY A 45 -11.78 4.73 -9.53
N LEU A 46 -11.63 5.64 -10.50
CA LEU A 46 -10.48 6.54 -10.58
C LEU A 46 -10.36 7.44 -9.34
N ALA A 47 -11.50 7.72 -8.69
CA ALA A 47 -11.52 8.54 -7.48
C ALA A 47 -10.74 7.92 -6.32
N LYS A 48 -10.82 6.59 -6.17
CA LYS A 48 -10.08 5.86 -5.11
C LYS A 48 -8.58 5.95 -5.33
N THR A 49 -8.14 5.71 -6.58
CA THR A 49 -6.72 5.81 -6.95
C THR A 49 -6.22 7.24 -6.76
N LYS A 50 -7.00 8.22 -7.20
CA LYS A 50 -6.64 9.63 -7.04
C LYS A 50 -6.51 10.02 -5.57
N ALA A 51 -7.40 9.53 -4.72
CA ALA A 51 -7.38 9.86 -3.29
C ALA A 51 -6.07 9.43 -2.62
N ILE A 52 -5.69 8.16 -2.76
CA ILE A 52 -4.46 7.66 -2.12
C ILE A 52 -3.20 8.24 -2.75
N LYS A 53 -3.19 8.41 -4.07
CA LYS A 53 -2.06 9.03 -4.77
C LYS A 53 -1.85 10.47 -4.35
N THR A 54 -2.93 11.23 -4.22
CA THR A 54 -2.87 12.62 -3.77
C THR A 54 -2.41 12.71 -2.31
N LEU A 55 -2.87 11.78 -1.45
CA LEU A 55 -2.37 11.69 -0.08
C LEU A 55 -0.86 11.47 -0.06
N ALA A 56 -0.36 10.57 -0.90
CA ALA A 56 1.08 10.31 -1.00
C ALA A 56 1.86 11.57 -1.37
N GLU A 57 1.35 12.36 -2.31
CA GLU A 57 1.94 13.65 -2.70
C GLU A 57 1.98 14.62 -1.50
N GLY A 58 0.89 14.68 -0.74
CA GLY A 58 0.77 15.60 0.40
C GLY A 58 1.71 15.29 1.55
N ILE A 59 2.09 14.02 1.73
CA ILE A 59 3.00 13.59 2.78
C ILE A 59 4.41 13.30 2.27
N GLU A 60 4.67 13.58 0.99
CA GLU A 60 5.96 13.30 0.33
C GLU A 60 6.37 11.83 0.43
N GLY A 61 5.40 10.93 0.34
CA GLY A 61 5.61 9.49 0.39
C GLY A 61 5.59 8.84 -0.99
N ASP A 62 6.18 7.65 -1.07
CA ASP A 62 6.13 6.83 -2.28
C ASP A 62 4.77 6.17 -2.43
N PHE A 63 4.26 6.16 -3.64
CA PHE A 63 3.01 5.50 -3.99
C PHE A 63 3.24 4.38 -4.98
N HIS A 64 2.56 3.25 -4.79
CA HIS A 64 2.56 2.16 -5.77
C HIS A 64 1.19 1.51 -5.84
N ARG A 65 0.73 1.22 -7.05
CA ARG A 65 -0.51 0.48 -7.30
C ARG A 65 -0.18 -0.96 -7.68
N ILE A 66 -0.82 -1.90 -7.01
CA ILE A 66 -0.72 -3.32 -7.33
C ILE A 66 -2.09 -3.78 -7.80
N GLN A 67 -2.19 -4.23 -9.05
CA GLN A 67 -3.39 -4.84 -9.58
C GLN A 67 -3.36 -6.33 -9.25
N PHE A 68 -4.30 -6.80 -8.44
CA PHE A 68 -4.38 -8.20 -8.06
C PHE A 68 -5.09 -9.00 -9.15
N THR A 69 -4.47 -10.11 -9.55
CA THR A 69 -4.96 -11.00 -10.60
C THR A 69 -4.80 -12.46 -10.15
N PRO A 70 -5.54 -13.41 -10.77
CA PRO A 70 -5.38 -14.84 -10.45
C PRO A 70 -3.99 -15.41 -10.73
N ASP A 71 -3.20 -14.74 -11.56
CA ASP A 71 -1.87 -15.21 -11.98
C ASP A 71 -0.74 -14.75 -11.06
N LEU A 72 -1.01 -13.85 -10.10
CA LEU A 72 0.01 -13.32 -9.22
C LEU A 72 0.62 -14.41 -8.33
N LEU A 73 1.91 -14.26 -8.07
CA LEU A 73 2.67 -15.05 -7.11
C LEU A 73 3.00 -14.20 -5.88
N PRO A 74 3.20 -14.79 -4.70
CA PRO A 74 3.64 -14.04 -3.53
C PRO A 74 4.89 -13.21 -3.76
N SER A 75 5.84 -13.71 -4.56
CA SER A 75 7.06 -12.98 -4.91
C SER A 75 6.82 -11.72 -5.75
N ASP A 76 5.68 -11.65 -6.45
CA ASP A 76 5.29 -10.44 -7.18
C ASP A 76 4.97 -9.29 -6.23
N ILE A 77 4.66 -9.59 -4.98
CA ILE A 77 4.34 -8.62 -3.94
C ILE A 77 5.57 -8.31 -3.08
N THR A 78 6.23 -9.35 -2.58
CA THR A 78 7.30 -9.23 -1.58
C THR A 78 8.68 -9.01 -2.18
N GLY A 79 8.91 -9.51 -3.37
CA GLY A 79 10.21 -9.45 -4.01
C GLY A 79 10.80 -10.84 -4.23
N THR A 80 11.93 -10.86 -4.87
CA THR A 80 12.59 -12.11 -5.27
C THR A 80 14.11 -12.00 -5.14
N GLU A 81 14.75 -13.15 -5.09
CA GLU A 81 16.20 -13.22 -5.05
C GLU A 81 16.74 -13.39 -6.47
N ILE A 82 17.71 -12.57 -6.82
CA ILE A 82 18.36 -12.60 -8.13
C ILE A 82 19.77 -13.11 -7.97
N TYR A 83 20.14 -14.09 -8.78
CA TYR A 83 21.51 -14.59 -8.84
C TYR A 83 22.36 -13.71 -9.74
N ARG A 84 23.43 -13.17 -9.17
CA ARG A 84 24.44 -12.39 -9.88
C ARG A 84 25.60 -13.30 -10.29
N ALA A 85 25.53 -13.83 -11.51
CA ALA A 85 26.51 -14.79 -12.02
C ALA A 85 27.95 -14.26 -12.01
N GLN A 86 28.13 -12.97 -12.27
CA GLN A 86 29.47 -12.33 -12.30
C GLN A 86 30.12 -12.27 -10.92
N GLU A 87 29.33 -12.17 -9.87
CA GLU A 87 29.80 -12.04 -8.49
C GLU A 87 29.63 -13.34 -7.70
N GLY A 88 28.89 -14.30 -8.25
CA GLY A 88 28.57 -15.55 -7.58
C GLY A 88 27.69 -15.37 -6.34
N THR A 89 26.91 -14.28 -6.28
CA THR A 89 26.11 -13.93 -5.12
C THR A 89 24.62 -13.83 -5.48
N PHE A 90 23.79 -13.97 -4.44
CA PHE A 90 22.35 -13.72 -4.53
C PHE A 90 22.04 -12.35 -3.94
N GLU A 91 21.21 -11.59 -4.63
CA GLU A 91 20.76 -10.28 -4.19
C GLU A 91 19.24 -10.26 -4.12
N PHE A 92 18.70 -9.79 -2.99
CA PHE A 92 17.27 -9.64 -2.84
C PHE A 92 16.79 -8.38 -3.56
N GLN A 93 15.88 -8.55 -4.50
CA GLN A 93 15.22 -7.44 -5.18
C GLN A 93 13.87 -7.18 -4.53
N GLN A 94 13.71 -6.00 -3.95
CA GLN A 94 12.48 -5.60 -3.27
C GLN A 94 11.30 -5.56 -4.23
N GLY A 95 10.18 -6.13 -3.79
CA GLY A 95 8.92 -6.07 -4.51
C GLY A 95 8.15 -4.79 -4.21
N PRO A 96 6.96 -4.65 -4.84
CA PRO A 96 6.15 -3.43 -4.70
C PRO A 96 5.64 -3.17 -3.28
N ILE A 97 5.66 -4.13 -2.39
CA ILE A 97 5.27 -3.91 -0.98
C ILE A 97 6.18 -2.90 -0.27
N PHE A 98 7.39 -2.68 -0.79
CA PHE A 98 8.37 -1.75 -0.21
C PHE A 98 8.14 -0.31 -0.67
N HIS A 99 6.92 0.20 -0.42
CA HIS A 99 6.52 1.58 -0.66
C HIS A 99 5.76 2.09 0.55
N ASN A 100 5.60 3.41 0.66
CA ASN A 100 4.88 4.02 1.78
C ASN A 100 3.38 3.81 1.68
N LEU A 101 2.77 4.15 0.54
CA LEU A 101 1.34 4.01 0.30
C LEU A 101 1.11 3.06 -0.87
N ILE A 102 0.29 2.05 -0.62
CA ILE A 102 0.01 1.02 -1.61
C ILE A 102 -1.50 0.96 -1.84
N LEU A 103 -1.88 1.02 -3.11
CA LEU A 103 -3.24 0.68 -3.53
C LEU A 103 -3.24 -0.77 -3.99
N ALA A 104 -3.83 -1.66 -3.18
CA ALA A 104 -4.01 -3.06 -3.51
C ALA A 104 -5.38 -3.21 -4.19
N ASP A 105 -5.39 -3.12 -5.52
CA ASP A 105 -6.62 -3.06 -6.31
C ASP A 105 -7.16 -4.45 -6.61
N GLU A 106 -8.44 -4.65 -6.33
CA GLU A 106 -9.15 -5.92 -6.52
C GLU A 106 -8.47 -7.10 -5.81
N ILE A 107 -8.19 -6.92 -4.52
CA ILE A 107 -7.41 -7.89 -3.72
C ILE A 107 -8.02 -9.30 -3.71
N ASN A 108 -9.34 -9.40 -3.78
CA ASN A 108 -10.04 -10.69 -3.74
C ASN A 108 -9.89 -11.52 -5.03
N ARG A 109 -9.31 -10.96 -6.10
CA ARG A 109 -9.04 -11.70 -7.35
C ARG A 109 -7.79 -12.56 -7.29
N ALA A 110 -6.88 -12.25 -6.40
CA ALA A 110 -5.62 -12.98 -6.28
C ALA A 110 -5.79 -14.30 -5.52
N PRO A 111 -4.88 -15.27 -5.74
CA PRO A 111 -4.87 -16.49 -4.92
C PRO A 111 -4.68 -16.19 -3.43
N ALA A 112 -5.18 -17.08 -2.59
CA ALA A 112 -5.09 -16.93 -1.14
C ALA A 112 -3.65 -16.73 -0.63
N LYS A 113 -2.68 -17.38 -1.26
CA LYS A 113 -1.26 -17.25 -0.90
C LYS A 113 -0.74 -15.83 -1.10
N VAL A 114 -1.19 -15.16 -2.14
CA VAL A 114 -0.81 -13.78 -2.45
C VAL A 114 -1.43 -12.82 -1.44
N GLN A 115 -2.73 -13.01 -1.15
CA GLN A 115 -3.42 -12.23 -0.13
C GLN A 115 -2.75 -12.40 1.25
N SER A 116 -2.39 -13.63 1.60
CA SER A 116 -1.70 -13.92 2.87
C SER A 116 -0.34 -13.25 2.95
N ALA A 117 0.42 -13.20 1.85
CA ALA A 117 1.72 -12.54 1.82
C ALA A 117 1.58 -11.03 2.09
N LEU A 118 0.57 -10.40 1.51
CA LEU A 118 0.30 -8.98 1.76
C LEU A 118 -0.13 -8.76 3.21
N LEU A 119 -1.06 -9.57 3.71
CA LEU A 119 -1.57 -9.45 5.08
C LEU A 119 -0.47 -9.67 6.12
N GLU A 120 0.43 -10.62 5.88
CA GLU A 120 1.57 -10.85 6.76
C GLU A 120 2.50 -9.64 6.81
N GLY A 121 2.82 -9.06 5.64
CA GLY A 121 3.61 -7.84 5.57
C GLY A 121 2.95 -6.67 6.30
N MET A 122 1.64 -6.54 6.18
CA MET A 122 0.88 -5.50 6.88
C MET A 122 0.92 -5.68 8.40
N GLY A 123 0.78 -6.92 8.87
CA GLY A 123 0.77 -7.22 10.30
C GLY A 123 2.13 -7.18 10.95
N GLU A 124 3.12 -7.80 10.30
CA GLU A 124 4.47 -7.96 10.84
C GLU A 124 5.38 -6.76 10.54
N ARG A 125 5.01 -5.90 9.60
CA ARG A 125 5.82 -4.77 9.13
C ARG A 125 7.18 -5.17 8.62
N GLN A 126 7.27 -6.40 8.13
CA GLN A 126 8.49 -6.96 7.59
C GLN A 126 8.16 -8.09 6.62
N VAL A 127 9.11 -8.42 5.78
CA VAL A 127 9.03 -9.52 4.84
C VAL A 127 10.20 -10.48 5.13
N SER A 128 9.87 -11.76 5.32
CA SER A 128 10.88 -12.80 5.49
C SER A 128 11.15 -13.48 4.16
N PHE A 129 12.42 -13.59 3.82
CA PHE A 129 12.85 -14.29 2.62
C PHE A 129 14.05 -15.17 2.96
N GLY A 130 13.88 -16.48 2.90
CA GLY A 130 14.89 -17.42 3.35
C GLY A 130 15.16 -17.24 4.85
N ARG A 131 16.41 -16.95 5.20
CA ARG A 131 16.83 -16.68 6.58
C ARG A 131 16.92 -15.18 6.90
N GLN A 132 16.64 -14.34 5.92
CA GLN A 132 16.75 -12.89 6.07
C GLN A 132 15.37 -12.27 6.26
N THR A 133 15.35 -11.20 7.04
CA THR A 133 14.16 -10.40 7.28
C THR A 133 14.41 -8.97 6.81
N PHE A 134 13.47 -8.44 6.05
CA PHE A 134 13.55 -7.08 5.50
C PHE A 134 12.42 -6.24 6.07
N THR A 135 12.77 -5.15 6.73
CA THR A 135 11.79 -4.25 7.34
C THR A 135 11.12 -3.39 6.29
N LEU A 136 9.80 -3.27 6.37
CA LEU A 136 9.04 -2.35 5.54
C LEU A 136 9.24 -0.90 6.02
N PRO A 137 8.90 0.11 5.19
CA PRO A 137 9.00 1.51 5.62
C PRO A 137 8.19 1.77 6.89
N ASP A 138 8.68 2.67 7.76
CA ASP A 138 7.97 3.06 8.98
C ASP A 138 6.59 3.62 8.68
N LEU A 139 6.50 4.48 7.66
CA LEU A 139 5.23 4.93 7.14
C LEU A 139 4.77 3.93 6.08
N PHE A 140 3.78 3.13 6.42
CA PHE A 140 3.27 2.07 5.56
C PHE A 140 1.76 1.96 5.70
N LEU A 141 1.03 2.30 4.63
CA LEU A 141 -0.41 2.22 4.58
C LEU A 141 -0.86 1.52 3.30
N VAL A 142 -1.70 0.52 3.47
CA VAL A 142 -2.34 -0.19 2.34
C VAL A 142 -3.81 0.19 2.29
N MET A 143 -4.26 0.65 1.13
CA MET A 143 -5.67 0.77 0.80
C MET A 143 -6.00 -0.36 -0.16
N ALA A 144 -6.75 -1.34 0.31
CA ALA A 144 -7.20 -2.46 -0.51
C ALA A 144 -8.61 -2.18 -1.03
N THR A 145 -8.86 -2.58 -2.26
CA THR A 145 -10.21 -2.51 -2.85
C THR A 145 -10.70 -3.91 -3.19
N GLN A 146 -11.98 -4.11 -3.10
CA GLN A 146 -12.63 -5.33 -3.57
C GLN A 146 -14.02 -5.00 -4.11
N ASN A 147 -14.41 -5.72 -5.14
CA ASN A 147 -15.78 -5.64 -5.64
C ASN A 147 -16.65 -6.59 -4.84
N PRO A 148 -17.85 -6.15 -4.40
CA PRO A 148 -18.83 -7.08 -3.85
C PRO A 148 -19.24 -8.07 -4.95
N ILE A 149 -19.32 -9.32 -4.60
CA ILE A 149 -19.74 -10.41 -5.51
C ILE A 149 -21.24 -10.33 -5.73
#